data_45217ca975265f68a30682cb86d61c13
#
_entry.id   45217ca975265f68a30682cb86d61c13
#
_cell.length_a   1.000
_cell.length_b   1.000
_cell.length_c   1.000
_cell.angle_alpha   90.00
_cell.angle_beta   90.00
_cell.angle_gamma   90.00
#
_symmetry.space_group_name_H-M   'P 1'
#
loop_
_entity.id
_entity.type
_entity.pdbx_description
1 polymer ?
#
loop_
_entity_poly.entity_id
_entity_poly.type
_entity_poly.pdbx_seq_one_letter_code
_entity_poly.pdbx_strand_id
1 'polypeptide(L)'
;MKIHRFFLLAVAAFIFISGPFAGAESDWLTDYKKAQQEAKAGNKFLLLDFTGSDWCGWCKKFDREVLLQSEFKNYARENLVVVELDFPRAKPQTSELRKQNRELAQQYDIVGFPTIVVLSADGQKLWRYDGYFPDGPAAFIAQLQKLRKG
;
A
#
# COMPACT_ATOMS: atom_id res chain seq x y z
N MET A 1 -73.61 6.17 -11.01
CA MET A 1 -72.48 5.26 -11.29
C MET A 1 -71.23 6.02 -10.98
N LYS A 2 -70.67 5.87 -9.75
CA LYS A 2 -69.50 6.62 -9.27
C LYS A 2 -68.29 5.67 -9.19
N ILE A 3 -67.28 5.90 -10.05
CA ILE A 3 -66.05 5.13 -10.12
C ILE A 3 -65.08 5.73 -9.16
N HIS A 4 -64.75 5.03 -8.04
CA HIS A 4 -63.69 5.41 -7.10
C HIS A 4 -62.33 4.94 -7.63
N ARG A 5 -61.49 5.90 -7.99
CA ARG A 5 -60.10 5.66 -8.33
C ARG A 5 -59.30 5.56 -7.06
N PHE A 6 -58.89 4.36 -6.68
CA PHE A 6 -57.91 4.13 -5.62
C PHE A 6 -56.49 4.51 -6.14
N PHE A 7 -55.94 5.57 -5.55
CA PHE A 7 -54.55 5.92 -5.68
C PHE A 7 -53.73 5.07 -4.71
N LEU A 8 -53.01 4.08 -5.21
CA LEU A 8 -51.97 3.32 -4.47
C LEU A 8 -50.71 4.15 -4.40
N LEU A 9 -50.43 4.74 -3.25
CA LEU A 9 -49.12 5.36 -2.91
C LEU A 9 -48.14 4.23 -2.59
N ALA A 10 -47.23 3.94 -3.54
CA ALA A 10 -46.07 3.08 -3.29
C ALA A 10 -45.02 3.88 -2.52
N VAL A 11 -44.87 3.61 -1.24
CA VAL A 11 -43.78 4.12 -0.40
C VAL A 11 -42.55 3.27 -0.69
N ALA A 12 -41.61 3.79 -1.48
CA ALA A 12 -40.31 3.18 -1.67
C ALA A 12 -39.48 3.39 -0.40
N ALA A 13 -39.31 2.34 0.38
CA ALA A 13 -38.36 2.34 1.51
C ALA A 13 -36.93 2.27 0.98
N PHE A 14 -36.24 3.39 1.06
CA PHE A 14 -34.79 3.45 0.83
C PHE A 14 -34.09 2.81 2.03
N ILE A 15 -33.65 1.56 1.88
CA ILE A 15 -32.80 0.89 2.85
C ILE A 15 -31.38 1.42 2.66
N PHE A 16 -30.96 2.35 3.53
CA PHE A 16 -29.54 2.72 3.66
C PHE A 16 -28.79 1.54 4.26
N ILE A 17 -28.13 0.77 3.42
CA ILE A 17 -27.16 -0.24 3.86
C ILE A 17 -25.89 0.53 4.27
N SER A 18 -25.79 0.84 5.57
CA SER A 18 -24.54 1.30 6.17
C SER A 18 -23.61 0.09 6.23
N GLY A 19 -22.75 -0.04 5.23
CA GLY A 19 -21.67 -1.02 5.27
C GLY A 19 -20.70 -0.70 6.42
N PRO A 20 -20.04 -1.70 7.03
CA PRO A 20 -19.06 -1.45 8.08
C PRO A 20 -17.95 -0.57 7.50
N PHE A 21 -17.61 0.51 8.22
CA PHE A 21 -16.39 1.27 8.00
C PHE A 21 -15.22 0.32 8.26
N ALA A 22 -14.73 -0.34 7.21
CA ALA A 22 -13.44 -1.00 7.26
C ALA A 22 -12.39 0.09 7.51
N GLY A 23 -11.72 0.01 8.67
CA GLY A 23 -10.56 0.85 8.93
C GLY A 23 -9.61 0.76 7.73
N ALA A 24 -8.93 1.85 7.40
CA ALA A 24 -8.05 1.93 6.25
C ALA A 24 -6.90 0.92 6.42
N GLU A 25 -7.14 -0.33 6.03
CA GLU A 25 -6.08 -1.24 5.67
C GLU A 25 -5.39 -0.66 4.44
N SER A 26 -4.06 -0.69 4.44
CA SER A 26 -3.30 -0.25 3.29
C SER A 26 -3.69 -1.12 2.09
N ASP A 27 -4.03 -0.50 0.95
CA ASP A 27 -4.30 -1.20 -0.31
C ASP A 27 -3.01 -1.80 -0.93
N TRP A 28 -1.94 -1.94 -0.11
CA TRP A 28 -0.65 -2.48 -0.54
C TRP A 28 -0.68 -4.00 -0.66
N LEU A 29 0.00 -4.50 -1.67
CA LEU A 29 0.18 -5.94 -1.83
C LEU A 29 1.09 -6.50 -0.73
N THR A 30 0.92 -7.76 -0.39
CA THR A 30 1.82 -8.50 0.51
C THR A 30 2.53 -9.65 -0.21
N ASP A 31 2.01 -10.09 -1.37
CA ASP A 31 2.61 -11.10 -2.23
C ASP A 31 3.58 -10.45 -3.21
N TYR A 32 4.88 -10.67 -2.99
CA TYR A 32 5.96 -10.10 -3.81
C TYR A 32 5.92 -10.61 -5.26
N LYS A 33 5.64 -11.90 -5.46
CA LYS A 33 5.60 -12.48 -6.81
C LYS A 33 4.48 -11.88 -7.65
N LYS A 34 3.30 -11.74 -7.04
CA LYS A 34 2.16 -11.06 -7.68
C LYS A 34 2.51 -9.61 -7.99
N ALA A 35 3.11 -8.91 -7.05
CA ALA A 35 3.52 -7.52 -7.24
C ALA A 35 4.56 -7.32 -8.37
N GLN A 36 5.52 -8.24 -8.49
CA GLN A 36 6.47 -8.21 -9.61
C GLN A 36 5.76 -8.37 -10.96
N GLN A 37 4.78 -9.27 -11.05
CA GLN A 37 4.00 -9.48 -12.27
C GLN A 37 3.19 -8.22 -12.63
N GLU A 38 2.55 -7.59 -11.64
CA GLU A 38 1.80 -6.35 -11.85
C GLU A 38 2.70 -5.18 -12.24
N ALA A 39 3.86 -5.02 -11.58
CA ALA A 39 4.84 -3.99 -11.91
C ALA A 39 5.35 -4.13 -13.35
N LYS A 40 5.68 -5.36 -13.77
CA LYS A 40 6.13 -5.65 -15.12
C LYS A 40 5.03 -5.39 -16.15
N ALA A 41 3.82 -5.87 -15.93
CA ALA A 41 2.69 -5.68 -16.84
C ALA A 41 2.30 -4.21 -17.00
N GLY A 42 2.37 -3.42 -15.92
CA GLY A 42 2.06 -1.99 -15.92
C GLY A 42 3.23 -1.06 -16.24
N ASN A 43 4.45 -1.59 -16.44
CA ASN A 43 5.68 -0.80 -16.55
C ASN A 43 5.83 0.22 -15.38
N LYS A 44 5.53 -0.25 -14.17
CA LYS A 44 5.59 0.54 -12.94
C LYS A 44 6.83 0.17 -12.12
N PHE A 45 7.28 1.11 -11.29
CA PHE A 45 8.26 0.75 -10.27
C PHE A 45 7.62 -0.12 -9.20
N LEU A 46 8.41 -1.01 -8.62
CA LEU A 46 8.03 -1.82 -7.46
C LEU A 46 8.68 -1.23 -6.22
N LEU A 47 7.85 -0.73 -5.30
CA LEU A 47 8.30 -0.20 -4.02
C LEU A 47 8.09 -1.24 -2.94
N LEU A 48 9.18 -1.67 -2.32
CA LEU A 48 9.20 -2.59 -1.19
C LEU A 48 9.31 -1.80 0.10
N ASP A 49 8.30 -1.90 0.95
CA ASP A 49 8.28 -1.30 2.28
C ASP A 49 8.54 -2.37 3.35
N PHE A 50 9.76 -2.42 3.85
CA PHE A 50 10.12 -3.28 4.97
C PHE A 50 9.76 -2.59 6.27
N THR A 51 8.78 -3.14 6.98
CA THR A 51 8.14 -2.48 8.12
C THR A 51 7.92 -3.42 9.31
N GLY A 52 7.66 -2.85 10.48
CA GLY A 52 7.22 -3.54 11.68
C GLY A 52 5.92 -2.92 12.18
N SER A 53 4.79 -3.27 11.55
CA SER A 53 3.53 -2.55 11.65
C SER A 53 2.95 -2.44 13.05
N ASP A 54 3.24 -3.39 13.95
CA ASP A 54 2.68 -3.42 15.30
C ASP A 54 3.62 -2.90 16.39
N TRP A 55 4.92 -2.78 16.12
CA TRP A 55 5.92 -2.40 17.13
C TRP A 55 6.86 -1.25 16.73
N CYS A 56 7.10 -1.02 15.43
CA CYS A 56 8.08 -0.03 14.95
C CYS A 56 7.47 1.39 14.93
N GLY A 57 7.85 2.24 15.89
CA GLY A 57 7.34 3.62 15.98
C GLY A 57 7.67 4.49 14.77
N TRP A 58 8.88 4.35 14.20
CA TRP A 58 9.30 5.10 13.01
C TRP A 58 8.58 4.62 11.75
N CYS A 59 8.25 3.32 11.64
CA CYS A 59 7.44 2.78 10.55
C CYS A 59 6.04 3.39 10.59
N LYS A 60 5.38 3.35 11.74
CA LYS A 60 4.05 3.95 11.93
C LYS A 60 4.04 5.45 11.64
N LYS A 61 5.14 6.14 11.96
CA LYS A 61 5.29 7.57 11.65
C LYS A 61 5.43 7.78 10.15
N PHE A 62 6.26 6.98 9.48
CA PHE A 62 6.47 7.04 8.03
C PHE A 62 5.18 6.73 7.26
N ASP A 63 4.45 5.70 7.66
CA ASP A 63 3.13 5.38 7.09
C ASP A 63 2.19 6.57 7.20
N ARG A 64 1.99 7.09 8.42
CA ARG A 64 1.06 8.18 8.67
C ARG A 64 1.42 9.46 7.94
N GLU A 65 2.70 9.82 7.88
CA GLU A 65 3.17 11.11 7.40
C GLU A 65 3.57 11.12 5.92
N VAL A 66 3.76 9.95 5.30
CA VAL A 66 4.16 9.81 3.90
C VAL A 66 3.27 8.83 3.15
N LEU A 67 3.33 7.53 3.45
CA LEU A 67 2.74 6.50 2.59
C LEU A 67 1.21 6.51 2.58
N LEU A 68 0.56 6.86 3.68
CA LEU A 68 -0.90 6.93 3.78
C LEU A 68 -1.47 8.30 3.40
N GLN A 69 -0.63 9.28 3.07
CA GLN A 69 -1.09 10.57 2.59
C GLN A 69 -1.72 10.44 1.19
N SER A 70 -2.81 11.17 0.96
CA SER A 70 -3.56 11.14 -0.30
C SER A 70 -2.68 11.47 -1.51
N GLU A 71 -1.73 12.39 -1.34
CA GLU A 71 -0.76 12.78 -2.36
C GLU A 71 0.09 11.58 -2.80
N PHE A 72 0.68 10.85 -1.85
CA PHE A 72 1.46 9.66 -2.16
C PHE A 72 0.59 8.54 -2.75
N LYS A 73 -0.58 8.27 -2.17
CA LYS A 73 -1.51 7.25 -2.68
C LYS A 73 -1.93 7.51 -4.13
N ASN A 74 -2.20 8.76 -4.48
CA ASN A 74 -2.55 9.14 -5.86
C ASN A 74 -1.37 8.90 -6.81
N TYR A 75 -0.17 9.33 -6.43
CA TYR A 75 1.04 9.07 -7.21
C TYR A 75 1.30 7.56 -7.35
N ALA A 76 1.19 6.81 -6.27
CA ALA A 76 1.45 5.37 -6.25
C ALA A 76 0.51 4.62 -7.18
N ARG A 77 -0.79 4.94 -7.17
CA ARG A 77 -1.79 4.29 -8.03
C ARG A 77 -1.40 4.31 -9.51
N GLU A 78 -0.79 5.39 -9.97
CA GLU A 78 -0.40 5.55 -11.37
C GLU A 78 1.00 5.02 -11.68
N ASN A 79 1.93 5.11 -10.74
CA ASN A 79 3.36 4.97 -10.98
C ASN A 79 4.04 3.80 -10.30
N LEU A 80 3.43 3.24 -9.26
CA LEU A 80 4.04 2.22 -8.42
C LEU A 80 3.14 0.98 -8.29
N VAL A 81 3.77 -0.13 -7.98
CA VAL A 81 3.18 -1.23 -7.24
C VAL A 81 3.85 -1.25 -5.88
N VAL A 82 3.09 -1.13 -4.80
CA VAL A 82 3.64 -1.10 -3.44
C VAL A 82 3.42 -2.44 -2.76
N VAL A 83 4.48 -2.95 -2.14
CA VAL A 83 4.47 -4.21 -1.36
C VAL A 83 4.85 -3.92 0.07
N GLU A 84 3.94 -4.22 0.99
CA GLU A 84 4.22 -4.21 2.42
C GLU A 84 4.87 -5.54 2.83
N LEU A 85 6.10 -5.47 3.28
CA LEU A 85 6.88 -6.59 3.82
C LEU A 85 6.95 -6.44 5.33
N ASP A 86 5.87 -6.85 6.01
CA ASP A 86 5.71 -6.68 7.45
C ASP A 86 6.45 -7.76 8.25
N PHE A 87 7.05 -7.32 9.36
CA PHE A 87 7.73 -8.16 10.35
C PHE A 87 7.07 -7.98 11.72
N PRO A 88 5.82 -8.47 11.90
CA PRO A 88 5.06 -8.26 13.11
C PRO A 88 5.62 -9.07 14.27
N ARG A 89 5.38 -8.58 15.51
CA ARG A 89 5.71 -9.29 16.76
C ARG A 89 4.47 -9.93 17.39
N ALA A 90 3.33 -9.27 17.33
CA ALA A 90 2.09 -9.71 17.95
C ALA A 90 1.02 -10.13 16.94
N LYS A 91 0.99 -9.55 15.74
CA LYS A 91 0.03 -9.92 14.70
C LYS A 91 0.34 -11.30 14.11
N PRO A 92 -0.67 -12.14 13.87
CA PRO A 92 -0.47 -13.42 13.19
C PRO A 92 -0.05 -13.18 11.72
N GLN A 93 0.82 -14.06 11.22
CA GLN A 93 1.27 -14.07 9.84
C GLN A 93 1.47 -15.51 9.38
N THR A 94 1.10 -15.83 8.15
CA THR A 94 1.30 -17.19 7.61
C THR A 94 2.78 -17.54 7.52
N SER A 95 3.10 -18.83 7.55
CA SER A 95 4.47 -19.33 7.39
C SER A 95 5.10 -18.94 6.06
N GLU A 96 4.30 -18.96 4.99
CA GLU A 96 4.70 -18.63 3.63
C GLU A 96 5.08 -17.16 3.52
N LEU A 97 4.22 -16.27 4.03
CA LEU A 97 4.48 -14.83 4.01
C LEU A 97 5.70 -14.46 4.86
N ARG A 98 5.82 -15.07 6.05
CA ARG A 98 6.98 -14.89 6.92
C ARG A 98 8.28 -15.37 6.25
N LYS A 99 8.23 -16.47 5.53
CA LYS A 99 9.38 -16.99 4.77
C LYS A 99 9.75 -16.02 3.66
N GLN A 100 8.79 -15.62 2.81
CA GLN A 100 9.00 -14.63 1.75
C GLN A 100 9.67 -13.36 2.27
N ASN A 101 9.12 -12.77 3.35
CA ASN A 101 9.64 -11.50 3.87
C ASN A 101 11.06 -11.64 4.41
N ARG A 102 11.39 -12.76 5.07
CA ARG A 102 12.78 -13.03 5.52
C ARG A 102 13.75 -13.20 4.37
N GLU A 103 13.37 -13.93 3.32
CA GLU A 103 14.20 -14.14 2.14
C GLU A 103 14.49 -12.81 1.43
N LEU A 104 13.47 -11.96 1.29
CA LEU A 104 13.64 -10.63 0.72
C LEU A 104 14.50 -9.71 1.61
N ALA A 105 14.30 -9.76 2.93
CA ALA A 105 15.14 -8.99 3.86
C ALA A 105 16.61 -9.40 3.76
N GLN A 106 16.88 -10.69 3.63
CA GLN A 106 18.24 -11.21 3.40
C GLN A 106 18.78 -10.78 2.03
N GLN A 107 17.98 -10.90 0.97
CA GLN A 107 18.36 -10.53 -0.40
C GLN A 107 18.76 -9.05 -0.53
N TYR A 108 18.08 -8.17 0.22
CA TYR A 108 18.32 -6.73 0.17
C TYR A 108 19.12 -6.21 1.38
N ASP A 109 19.72 -7.09 2.19
CA ASP A 109 20.54 -6.74 3.37
C ASP A 109 19.81 -5.78 4.32
N ILE A 110 18.55 -6.08 4.65
CA ILE A 110 17.75 -5.24 5.55
C ILE A 110 18.20 -5.44 7.00
N VAL A 111 18.71 -4.37 7.59
CA VAL A 111 19.25 -4.38 8.98
C VAL A 111 18.40 -3.56 9.95
N GLY A 112 17.40 -2.82 9.46
CA GLY A 112 16.54 -1.96 10.28
C GLY A 112 15.25 -1.58 9.60
N PHE A 113 14.35 -0.94 10.34
CA PHE A 113 13.02 -0.55 9.88
C PHE A 113 12.71 0.91 10.25
N PRO A 114 11.94 1.64 9.40
CA PRO A 114 11.54 1.23 8.06
C PRO A 114 12.74 1.22 7.10
N THR A 115 12.68 0.39 6.06
CA THR A 115 13.59 0.46 4.92
C THR A 115 12.79 0.35 3.64
N ILE A 116 13.03 1.27 2.71
CA ILE A 116 12.40 1.29 1.38
C ILE A 116 13.43 0.82 0.35
N VAL A 117 12.99 -0.09 -0.52
CA VAL A 117 13.74 -0.48 -1.70
C VAL A 117 12.86 -0.27 -2.92
N VAL A 118 13.38 0.41 -3.95
CA VAL A 118 12.67 0.64 -5.20
C VAL A 118 13.34 -0.15 -6.32
N LEU A 119 12.54 -0.91 -7.03
CA LEU A 119 12.98 -1.71 -8.17
C LEU A 119 12.34 -1.16 -9.46
N SER A 120 13.02 -1.36 -10.59
CA SER A 120 12.42 -1.19 -11.92
C SER A 120 11.31 -2.23 -12.16
N ALA A 121 10.55 -2.05 -13.22
CA ALA A 121 9.54 -3.03 -13.67
C ALA A 121 10.15 -4.42 -13.97
N ASP A 122 11.44 -4.49 -14.29
CA ASP A 122 12.18 -5.73 -14.53
C ASP A 122 12.89 -6.28 -13.28
N GLY A 123 12.71 -5.63 -12.12
CA GLY A 123 13.22 -6.10 -10.82
C GLY A 123 14.66 -5.65 -10.50
N GLN A 124 15.25 -4.71 -11.25
CA GLN A 124 16.56 -4.15 -10.92
C GLN A 124 16.42 -3.13 -9.79
N LYS A 125 17.31 -3.21 -8.78
CA LYS A 125 17.34 -2.23 -7.69
C LYS A 125 17.78 -0.86 -8.20
N LEU A 126 16.90 0.13 -8.07
CA LEU A 126 17.15 1.51 -8.48
C LEU A 126 17.55 2.40 -7.31
N TRP A 127 16.96 2.17 -6.14
CA TRP A 127 17.14 3.03 -4.99
C TRP A 127 16.85 2.29 -3.67
N ARG A 128 17.48 2.77 -2.60
CA ARG A 128 17.23 2.34 -1.23
C ARG A 128 17.25 3.54 -0.30
N TYR A 129 16.40 3.52 0.70
CA TYR A 129 16.40 4.49 1.78
C TYR A 129 16.16 3.78 3.13
N ASP A 130 17.05 4.01 4.06
CA ASP A 130 17.00 3.42 5.39
C ASP A 130 16.50 4.45 6.40
N GLY A 131 15.47 4.09 7.15
CA GLY A 131 14.89 4.92 8.19
C GLY A 131 13.69 5.77 7.75
N TYR A 132 13.28 6.66 8.65
CA TYR A 132 12.14 7.56 8.43
C TYR A 132 12.53 8.71 7.48
N PHE A 133 11.71 8.96 6.47
CA PHE A 133 11.90 10.07 5.53
C PHE A 133 11.21 11.34 6.04
N PRO A 134 11.95 12.38 6.46
CA PRO A 134 11.39 13.52 7.20
C PRO A 134 10.73 14.59 6.36
N ASP A 135 11.00 14.63 5.03
CA ASP A 135 10.64 15.76 4.18
C ASP A 135 9.22 15.65 3.58
N GLY A 136 8.45 14.67 4.03
CA GLY A 136 7.04 14.48 3.66
C GLY A 136 6.81 13.90 2.27
N PRO A 137 5.52 13.73 1.88
CA PRO A 137 5.14 12.98 0.68
C PRO A 137 5.60 13.64 -0.63
N ALA A 138 5.52 14.95 -0.74
CA ALA A 138 5.94 15.66 -1.95
C ALA A 138 7.43 15.46 -2.28
N ALA A 139 8.30 15.57 -1.27
CA ALA A 139 9.73 15.35 -1.44
C ALA A 139 10.06 13.87 -1.72
N PHE A 140 9.34 12.93 -1.09
CA PHE A 140 9.48 11.53 -1.35
C PHE A 140 9.09 11.16 -2.80
N ILE A 141 7.96 11.70 -3.29
CA ILE A 141 7.52 11.57 -4.68
C ILE A 141 8.57 12.15 -5.64
N ALA A 142 9.09 13.34 -5.34
CA ALA A 142 10.12 13.97 -6.17
C ALA A 142 11.38 13.10 -6.29
N GLN A 143 11.77 12.40 -5.22
CA GLN A 143 12.86 11.44 -5.24
C GLN A 143 12.55 10.25 -6.17
N LEU A 144 11.33 9.69 -6.10
CA LEU A 144 10.91 8.59 -6.99
C LEU A 144 10.85 9.02 -8.46
N GLN A 145 10.41 10.25 -8.73
CA GLN A 145 10.38 10.80 -10.09
C GLN A 145 11.78 10.96 -10.72
N LYS A 146 12.80 11.25 -9.92
CA LYS A 146 14.19 11.32 -10.40
C LYS A 146 14.66 9.97 -10.95
N LEU A 147 14.23 8.86 -10.38
CA LEU A 147 14.59 7.52 -10.82
C LEU A 147 14.07 7.18 -12.23
N ARG A 148 13.03 7.88 -12.71
CA ARG A 148 12.48 7.68 -14.06
C ARG A 148 13.23 8.43 -15.16
N LYS A 149 14.05 9.40 -14.77
CA LYS A 149 14.73 10.29 -15.71
C LYS A 149 16.18 9.84 -16.00
N GLY A 150 16.70 8.92 -15.23
CA GLY A 150 18.01 8.31 -15.39
C GLY A 150 17.93 6.95 -16.00
#